data_745fce4ce6b6eff21a962f3d097fa459
#
_entry.id   745fce4ce6b6eff21a962f3d097fa459
#
_cell.length_a   1.000
_cell.length_b   1.000
_cell.length_c   1.000
_cell.angle_alpha   90.00
_cell.angle_beta   90.00
_cell.angle_gamma   90.00
#
_symmetry.space_group_name_H-M   'P 1'
#
loop_
_entity.id
_entity.type
_entity.pdbx_description
1 polymer ?
#
loop_
_entity_poly.entity_id
_entity_poly.type
_entity_poly.pdbx_seq_one_letter_code
_entity_poly.pdbx_strand_id
1 'polypeptide(L)'
;MKEKGMPVVAMVYDFDGTLAPGNMQEFGLLKALGYDNPNDFWDLCDHLAHTHDAGSISVVMYALLTEAQRAGIPLTRERLQAFGQEVSFFPGVLEWFNQINAYATEIGIQVKHYINSSGLKEMVEGCAIAKHFEKIYACSYLYDNQDEACWPAVVVDYTKKTQFLFKISKGILEVSDKVRVNEYMPEEERPVPLDRMIYFGDGETDVPCMRTVKAGGGYSFAVYGNEKKQKVAQQLLSEGRVNFACEADYTQEGDMMRIVKHILDKAKADYALDQIEQEK
;
A
#
# COMPACT_ATOMS: atom_id res chain seq x y z
N MET A 1 -14.86 33.15 4.01
CA MET A 1 -14.47 32.21 2.96
C MET A 1 -13.21 31.48 3.47
N LYS A 2 -13.27 30.17 3.68
CA LYS A 2 -12.03 29.39 3.91
C LYS A 2 -11.23 29.49 2.61
N GLU A 3 -9.96 29.87 2.66
CA GLU A 3 -9.06 29.68 1.52
C GLU A 3 -9.15 28.21 1.13
N LYS A 4 -9.70 27.93 -0.04
CA LYS A 4 -9.76 26.56 -0.56
C LYS A 4 -8.34 26.19 -0.96
N GLY A 5 -7.73 25.27 -0.20
CA GLY A 5 -6.40 24.74 -0.49
C GLY A 5 -6.37 24.02 -1.84
N MET A 6 -5.16 23.70 -2.31
CA MET A 6 -4.98 22.89 -3.52
C MET A 6 -5.73 21.56 -3.38
N PRO A 7 -6.36 21.05 -4.45
CA PRO A 7 -6.99 19.74 -4.43
C PRO A 7 -5.98 18.65 -4.10
N VAL A 8 -6.39 17.72 -3.23
CA VAL A 8 -5.54 16.60 -2.81
C VAL A 8 -5.89 15.35 -3.61
N VAL A 9 -4.89 14.70 -4.18
CA VAL A 9 -4.98 13.36 -4.78
C VAL A 9 -4.22 12.39 -3.88
N ALA A 10 -4.86 11.28 -3.48
CA ALA A 10 -4.19 10.22 -2.74
C ALA A 10 -3.67 9.14 -3.70
N MET A 11 -2.40 8.82 -3.58
CA MET A 11 -1.79 7.66 -4.22
C MET A 11 -1.54 6.59 -3.18
N VAL A 12 -2.23 5.46 -3.32
CA VAL A 12 -2.22 4.35 -2.35
C VAL A 12 -1.55 3.15 -2.98
N TYR A 13 -0.51 2.64 -2.35
CA TYR A 13 0.30 1.55 -2.88
C TYR A 13 0.23 0.32 -1.98
N ASP A 14 0.07 -0.86 -2.59
CA ASP A 14 0.62 -2.05 -1.99
C ASP A 14 2.15 -1.99 -2.03
N PHE A 15 2.82 -2.87 -1.28
CA PHE A 15 4.29 -2.82 -1.18
C PHE A 15 4.94 -4.00 -1.92
N ASP A 16 4.65 -5.23 -1.48
CA ASP A 16 5.25 -6.45 -1.99
C ASP A 16 4.73 -6.78 -3.40
N GLY A 17 5.62 -6.96 -4.37
CA GLY A 17 5.26 -7.14 -5.78
C GLY A 17 4.80 -5.86 -6.50
N THR A 18 4.62 -4.76 -5.77
CA THR A 18 4.18 -3.46 -6.31
C THR A 18 5.33 -2.45 -6.33
N LEU A 19 5.92 -2.10 -5.19
CA LEU A 19 7.08 -1.20 -5.08
C LEU A 19 8.40 -1.97 -5.01
N ALA A 20 8.37 -3.16 -4.40
CA ALA A 20 9.53 -4.06 -4.25
C ALA A 20 9.25 -5.40 -4.93
N PRO A 21 10.24 -6.05 -5.56
CA PRO A 21 10.08 -7.39 -6.11
C PRO A 21 10.02 -8.43 -4.99
N GLY A 22 9.04 -9.33 -5.01
CA GLY A 22 8.86 -10.38 -3.98
C GLY A 22 8.30 -9.84 -2.67
N ASN A 23 8.44 -10.63 -1.60
CA ASN A 23 7.96 -10.26 -0.26
C ASN A 23 9.09 -9.63 0.55
N MET A 24 8.78 -8.58 1.32
CA MET A 24 9.79 -7.83 2.08
C MET A 24 10.57 -8.71 3.07
N GLN A 25 9.97 -9.76 3.62
CA GLN A 25 10.62 -10.67 4.57
C GLN A 25 11.78 -11.46 3.94
N GLU A 26 11.78 -11.60 2.61
CA GLU A 26 12.84 -12.31 1.86
C GLU A 26 14.14 -11.49 1.80
N PHE A 27 14.08 -10.19 2.07
CA PHE A 27 15.25 -9.31 2.15
C PHE A 27 15.87 -9.35 3.56
N GLY A 28 16.59 -10.44 3.85
CA GLY A 28 17.38 -10.61 5.07
C GLY A 28 16.66 -11.26 6.24
N LEU A 29 15.39 -10.97 6.53
CA LEU A 29 14.68 -11.47 7.70
C LEU A 29 14.58 -13.00 7.70
N LEU A 30 14.05 -13.62 6.63
CA LEU A 30 13.91 -15.08 6.58
C LEU A 30 15.25 -15.79 6.67
N LYS A 31 16.29 -15.24 6.03
CA LYS A 31 17.65 -15.79 6.16
C LYS A 31 18.18 -15.72 7.59
N ALA A 32 17.93 -14.61 8.30
CA ALA A 32 18.30 -14.50 9.71
C ALA A 32 17.57 -15.53 10.57
N LEU A 33 16.31 -15.86 10.24
CA LEU A 33 15.53 -16.91 10.92
C LEU A 33 15.98 -18.34 10.57
N GLY A 34 16.97 -18.51 9.66
CA GLY A 34 17.52 -19.81 9.27
C GLY A 34 16.89 -20.41 8.01
N TYR A 35 16.16 -19.63 7.23
CA TYR A 35 15.58 -20.05 5.96
C TYR A 35 16.47 -19.59 4.79
N ASP A 36 17.36 -20.48 4.31
CA ASP A 36 18.17 -20.21 3.12
C ASP A 36 17.33 -20.16 1.85
N ASN A 37 16.27 -20.98 1.80
CA ASN A 37 15.26 -20.94 0.76
C ASN A 37 13.96 -20.34 1.32
N PRO A 38 13.53 -19.16 0.90
CA PRO A 38 12.29 -18.53 1.39
C PRO A 38 11.04 -19.39 1.21
N ASN A 39 11.00 -20.27 0.20
CA ASN A 39 9.84 -21.15 -0.03
C ASN A 39 9.57 -22.08 1.16
N ASP A 40 10.62 -22.53 1.88
CA ASP A 40 10.44 -23.42 3.03
C ASP A 40 9.65 -22.73 4.16
N PHE A 41 9.78 -21.41 4.31
CA PHE A 41 8.97 -20.62 5.24
C PHE A 41 7.54 -20.46 4.73
N TRP A 42 7.37 -20.17 3.44
CA TRP A 42 6.03 -20.00 2.87
C TRP A 42 5.23 -21.32 2.88
N ASP A 43 5.89 -22.44 2.59
CA ASP A 43 5.30 -23.79 2.68
C ASP A 43 4.87 -24.13 4.13
N LEU A 44 5.66 -23.73 5.14
CA LEU A 44 5.28 -23.84 6.54
C LEU A 44 4.01 -23.01 6.84
N CYS A 45 3.96 -21.76 6.37
CA CYS A 45 2.80 -20.89 6.57
C CYS A 45 1.55 -21.47 5.90
N ASP A 46 1.64 -21.94 4.67
CA ASP A 46 0.54 -22.54 3.94
C ASP A 46 0.03 -23.82 4.61
N HIS A 47 0.96 -24.68 5.07
CA HIS A 47 0.63 -25.88 5.83
C HIS A 47 -0.13 -25.55 7.12
N LEU A 48 0.34 -24.57 7.90
CA LEU A 48 -0.34 -24.14 9.13
C LEU A 48 -1.71 -23.53 8.84
N ALA A 49 -1.82 -22.67 7.84
CA ALA A 49 -3.08 -22.05 7.45
C ALA A 49 -4.11 -23.10 7.06
N HIS A 50 -3.71 -24.09 6.26
CA HIS A 50 -4.61 -25.16 5.83
C HIS A 50 -5.00 -26.10 6.97
N THR A 51 -4.04 -26.49 7.82
CA THR A 51 -4.28 -27.42 8.93
C THR A 51 -5.25 -26.86 9.97
N HIS A 52 -5.21 -25.54 10.20
CA HIS A 52 -6.00 -24.87 11.23
C HIS A 52 -7.17 -24.06 10.68
N ASP A 53 -7.43 -24.11 9.37
CA ASP A 53 -8.43 -23.27 8.69
C ASP A 53 -8.27 -21.79 9.10
N ALA A 54 -7.03 -21.29 9.03
CA ALA A 54 -6.63 -19.98 9.54
C ALA A 54 -6.30 -18.99 8.39
N GLY A 55 -6.47 -17.70 8.67
CA GLY A 55 -6.11 -16.65 7.72
C GLY A 55 -4.60 -16.60 7.46
N SER A 56 -4.18 -16.64 6.19
CA SER A 56 -2.78 -16.74 5.79
C SER A 56 -1.90 -15.64 6.40
N ILE A 57 -2.33 -14.39 6.38
CA ILE A 57 -1.54 -13.26 6.93
C ILE A 57 -1.36 -13.38 8.44
N SER A 58 -2.41 -13.82 9.17
CA SER A 58 -2.31 -14.08 10.63
C SER A 58 -1.31 -15.18 10.93
N VAL A 59 -1.30 -16.23 10.10
CA VAL A 59 -0.36 -17.36 10.21
C VAL A 59 1.07 -16.91 9.92
N VAL A 60 1.30 -16.08 8.90
CA VAL A 60 2.63 -15.52 8.62
C VAL A 60 3.15 -14.74 9.82
N MET A 61 2.34 -13.87 10.42
CA MET A 61 2.74 -13.12 11.61
C MET A 61 3.05 -14.05 12.80
N TYR A 62 2.24 -15.09 13.00
CA TYR A 62 2.49 -16.10 14.02
C TYR A 62 3.79 -16.88 13.76
N ALA A 63 4.00 -17.33 12.53
CA ALA A 63 5.19 -18.09 12.14
C ALA A 63 6.47 -17.25 12.33
N LEU A 64 6.46 -15.98 11.94
CA LEU A 64 7.60 -15.08 12.17
C LEU A 64 7.96 -14.99 13.66
N LEU A 65 6.98 -14.84 14.55
CA LEU A 65 7.21 -14.81 16.00
C LEU A 65 7.81 -16.13 16.51
N THR A 66 7.22 -17.26 16.14
CA THR A 66 7.63 -18.58 16.65
C THR A 66 8.99 -19.00 16.10
N GLU A 67 9.27 -18.71 14.83
CA GLU A 67 10.56 -19.01 14.22
C GLU A 67 11.66 -18.07 14.74
N ALA A 68 11.35 -16.83 15.04
CA ALA A 68 12.28 -15.90 15.69
C ALA A 68 12.66 -16.39 17.10
N GLN A 69 11.69 -16.84 17.89
CA GLN A 69 11.94 -17.45 19.20
C GLN A 69 12.79 -18.72 19.07
N ARG A 70 12.49 -19.60 18.10
CA ARG A 70 13.27 -20.81 17.82
C ARG A 70 14.73 -20.50 17.43
N ALA A 71 14.94 -19.44 16.64
CA ALA A 71 16.26 -18.99 16.20
C ALA A 71 17.01 -18.18 17.27
N GLY A 72 16.37 -17.82 18.39
CA GLY A 72 16.96 -16.94 19.42
C GLY A 72 17.15 -15.50 18.93
N ILE A 73 16.33 -15.04 18.00
CA ILE A 73 16.40 -13.72 17.39
C ILE A 73 15.23 -12.86 17.89
N PRO A 74 15.46 -11.87 18.75
CA PRO A 74 14.42 -10.96 19.20
C PRO A 74 13.93 -10.08 18.03
N LEU A 75 12.63 -10.08 17.74
CA LEU A 75 12.01 -9.23 16.75
C LEU A 75 11.69 -7.86 17.40
N THR A 76 12.69 -7.01 17.53
CA THR A 76 12.50 -5.63 17.98
C THR A 76 12.13 -4.71 16.81
N ARG A 77 11.54 -3.53 17.10
CA ARG A 77 11.25 -2.51 16.07
C ARG A 77 12.50 -2.14 15.29
N GLU A 78 13.60 -1.85 16.04
CA GLU A 78 14.87 -1.46 15.44
C GLU A 78 15.40 -2.54 14.46
N ARG A 79 15.33 -3.82 14.88
CA ARG A 79 15.78 -4.93 14.04
C ARG A 79 14.92 -5.11 12.79
N LEU A 80 13.59 -5.02 12.93
CA LEU A 80 12.69 -5.08 11.78
C LEU A 80 12.91 -3.90 10.82
N GLN A 81 13.12 -2.68 11.35
CA GLN A 81 13.50 -1.53 10.52
C GLN A 81 14.85 -1.73 9.82
N ALA A 82 15.83 -2.36 10.49
CA ALA A 82 17.12 -2.66 9.88
C ALA A 82 16.96 -3.61 8.68
N PHE A 83 16.13 -4.65 8.77
CA PHE A 83 15.80 -5.49 7.61
C PHE A 83 15.07 -4.69 6.51
N GLY A 84 14.27 -3.70 6.87
CA GLY A 84 13.65 -2.78 5.91
C GLY A 84 14.65 -2.02 5.05
N GLN A 85 15.86 -1.73 5.57
CA GLN A 85 16.93 -1.06 4.82
C GLN A 85 17.53 -1.94 3.71
N GLU A 86 17.37 -3.26 3.81
CA GLU A 86 17.88 -4.22 2.82
C GLU A 86 16.92 -4.40 1.62
N VAL A 87 15.71 -3.83 1.69
CA VAL A 87 14.70 -4.00 0.63
C VAL A 87 15.15 -3.32 -0.66
N SER A 88 15.14 -4.11 -1.74
CA SER A 88 15.35 -3.60 -3.10
C SER A 88 14.03 -3.16 -3.72
N PHE A 89 14.09 -2.20 -4.62
CA PHE A 89 12.92 -1.64 -5.27
C PHE A 89 12.92 -1.88 -6.77
N PHE A 90 11.74 -1.82 -7.38
CA PHE A 90 11.61 -1.80 -8.83
C PHE A 90 12.25 -0.54 -9.44
N PRO A 91 12.60 -0.56 -10.75
CA PRO A 91 13.20 0.59 -11.43
C PRO A 91 12.42 1.88 -11.22
N GLY A 92 13.12 2.96 -10.85
CA GLY A 92 12.58 4.31 -10.70
C GLY A 92 11.83 4.60 -9.40
N VAL A 93 11.58 3.61 -8.52
CA VAL A 93 10.79 3.81 -7.28
C VAL A 93 11.43 4.85 -6.36
N LEU A 94 12.75 4.90 -6.26
CA LEU A 94 13.45 5.84 -5.37
C LEU A 94 13.22 7.31 -5.76
N GLU A 95 13.06 7.58 -7.06
CA GLU A 95 12.85 8.91 -7.63
C GLU A 95 11.36 9.25 -7.82
N TRP A 96 10.51 8.25 -7.92
CA TRP A 96 9.08 8.34 -8.25
C TRP A 96 8.34 9.41 -7.45
N PHE A 97 8.46 9.36 -6.13
CA PHE A 97 7.71 10.24 -5.23
C PHE A 97 8.08 11.71 -5.44
N ASN A 98 9.37 12.00 -5.58
CA ASN A 98 9.85 13.35 -5.83
C ASN A 98 9.41 13.87 -7.20
N GLN A 99 9.46 13.04 -8.23
CA GLN A 99 9.06 13.39 -9.59
C GLN A 99 7.55 13.67 -9.69
N ILE A 100 6.72 12.81 -9.09
CA ILE A 100 5.27 13.01 -9.05
C ILE A 100 4.91 14.26 -8.25
N ASN A 101 5.53 14.47 -7.07
CA ASN A 101 5.28 15.64 -6.25
C ASN A 101 5.68 16.94 -6.95
N ALA A 102 6.80 16.94 -7.67
CA ALA A 102 7.24 18.11 -8.46
C ALA A 102 6.23 18.44 -9.56
N TYR A 103 5.82 17.43 -10.35
CA TYR A 103 4.81 17.60 -11.38
C TYR A 103 3.48 18.10 -10.84
N ALA A 104 2.97 17.46 -9.78
CA ALA A 104 1.72 17.84 -9.14
C ALA A 104 1.75 19.29 -8.63
N THR A 105 2.87 19.71 -8.01
CA THR A 105 3.05 21.07 -7.53
C THR A 105 3.03 22.08 -8.69
N GLU A 106 3.68 21.78 -9.81
CA GLU A 106 3.70 22.61 -11.01
C GLU A 106 2.29 22.86 -11.55
N ILE A 107 1.43 21.84 -11.53
CA ILE A 107 0.06 21.95 -12.03
C ILE A 107 -0.95 22.41 -10.96
N GLY A 108 -0.52 22.68 -9.70
CA GLY A 108 -1.39 23.16 -8.62
C GLY A 108 -2.21 22.06 -7.92
N ILE A 109 -1.70 20.84 -7.90
CA ILE A 109 -2.27 19.66 -7.19
C ILE A 109 -1.36 19.30 -6.02
N GLN A 110 -1.93 18.91 -4.88
CA GLN A 110 -1.20 18.25 -3.80
C GLN A 110 -1.36 16.73 -3.91
N VAL A 111 -0.27 15.99 -3.98
CA VAL A 111 -0.28 14.52 -3.90
C VAL A 111 0.11 14.09 -2.51
N LYS A 112 -0.61 13.11 -1.96
CA LYS A 112 -0.27 12.42 -0.71
C LYS A 112 -0.13 10.94 -0.97
N HIS A 113 0.96 10.35 -0.48
CA HIS A 113 1.28 8.95 -0.67
C HIS A 113 0.98 8.12 0.57
N TYR A 114 0.43 6.92 0.38
CA TYR A 114 0.03 6.00 1.44
C TYR A 114 0.46 4.58 1.11
N ILE A 115 0.87 3.81 2.12
CA ILE A 115 1.03 2.36 1.99
C ILE A 115 -0.21 1.66 2.53
N ASN A 116 -0.61 0.59 1.84
CA ASN A 116 -1.70 -0.30 2.23
C ASN A 116 -1.31 -1.75 1.92
N SER A 117 -0.50 -2.35 2.79
CA SER A 117 0.22 -3.61 2.57
C SER A 117 -0.14 -4.69 3.60
N SER A 118 -0.01 -5.95 3.19
CA SER A 118 -0.04 -7.11 4.10
C SER A 118 1.34 -7.44 4.69
N GLY A 119 2.39 -6.72 4.30
CA GLY A 119 3.74 -6.82 4.87
C GLY A 119 3.86 -6.18 6.25
N LEU A 120 5.08 -6.13 6.79
CA LEU A 120 5.36 -5.60 8.13
C LEU A 120 5.61 -4.10 8.09
N LYS A 121 4.87 -3.37 8.91
CA LYS A 121 4.94 -1.91 9.03
C LYS A 121 6.34 -1.43 9.40
N GLU A 122 6.97 -2.09 10.35
CA GLU A 122 8.30 -1.74 10.84
C GLU A 122 9.35 -1.87 9.73
N MET A 123 9.23 -2.88 8.87
CA MET A 123 10.12 -3.01 7.70
C MET A 123 9.89 -1.89 6.69
N VAL A 124 8.63 -1.53 6.41
CA VAL A 124 8.32 -0.38 5.54
C VAL A 124 8.85 0.93 6.14
N GLU A 125 8.73 1.12 7.46
CA GLU A 125 9.26 2.31 8.16
C GLU A 125 10.80 2.41 8.10
N GLY A 126 11.49 1.27 7.98
CA GLY A 126 12.95 1.21 7.86
C GLY A 126 13.47 1.44 6.44
N CYS A 127 12.64 1.34 5.41
CA CYS A 127 13.10 1.41 4.04
C CYS A 127 13.37 2.84 3.55
N ALA A 128 14.16 2.97 2.47
CA ALA A 128 14.63 4.25 1.93
C ALA A 128 13.50 5.22 1.51
N ILE A 129 12.32 4.68 1.18
CA ILE A 129 11.16 5.47 0.71
C ILE A 129 10.17 5.83 1.81
N ALA A 130 10.36 5.36 3.05
CA ALA A 130 9.42 5.55 4.17
C ALA A 130 9.00 7.01 4.40
N LYS A 131 9.95 7.94 4.25
CA LYS A 131 9.76 9.39 4.44
C LYS A 131 8.73 10.03 3.51
N HIS A 132 8.34 9.37 2.43
CA HIS A 132 7.39 9.90 1.44
C HIS A 132 5.93 9.62 1.80
N PHE A 133 5.67 8.74 2.77
CA PHE A 133 4.31 8.32 3.10
C PHE A 133 3.70 9.16 4.23
N GLU A 134 2.52 9.71 4.00
CA GLU A 134 1.68 10.35 5.01
C GLU A 134 1.25 9.35 6.08
N LYS A 135 0.92 8.11 5.67
CA LYS A 135 0.57 7.01 6.57
C LYS A 135 0.94 5.66 5.95
N ILE A 136 1.44 4.76 6.79
CA ILE A 136 1.72 3.38 6.45
C ILE A 136 0.67 2.51 7.17
N TYR A 137 -0.21 1.89 6.38
CA TYR A 137 -1.12 0.85 6.83
C TYR A 137 -0.53 -0.50 6.43
N ALA A 138 -0.06 -1.24 7.42
CA ALA A 138 0.54 -2.55 7.24
C ALA A 138 0.37 -3.39 8.52
N CYS A 139 0.70 -4.67 8.46
CA CYS A 139 0.70 -5.53 9.64
C CYS A 139 1.72 -5.04 10.66
N SER A 140 1.37 -5.10 11.95
CA SER A 140 2.28 -4.69 13.03
C SER A 140 2.06 -5.52 14.27
N TYR A 141 3.03 -5.50 15.19
CA TYR A 141 2.97 -6.20 16.45
C TYR A 141 2.69 -5.27 17.64
N LEU A 142 2.16 -5.84 18.72
CA LEU A 142 2.37 -5.31 20.06
C LEU A 142 3.76 -5.71 20.51
N TYR A 143 4.39 -4.82 21.28
CA TYR A 143 5.73 -5.00 21.81
C TYR A 143 5.67 -5.01 23.34
N ASP A 144 6.48 -5.85 23.94
CA ASP A 144 6.61 -5.92 25.40
C ASP A 144 7.52 -4.82 25.95
N ASN A 145 7.85 -4.92 27.25
CA ASN A 145 8.71 -3.94 27.94
C ASN A 145 10.18 -3.97 27.49
N GLN A 146 10.58 -4.98 26.73
CA GLN A 146 11.93 -5.13 26.16
C GLN A 146 11.97 -4.73 24.67
N ASP A 147 10.86 -4.16 24.18
CA ASP A 147 10.62 -3.86 22.76
C ASP A 147 10.68 -5.10 21.85
N GLU A 148 10.32 -6.28 22.38
CA GLU A 148 10.18 -7.49 21.58
C GLU A 148 8.74 -7.68 21.11
N ALA A 149 8.56 -8.04 19.86
CA ALA A 149 7.25 -8.34 19.27
C ALA A 149 6.62 -9.55 19.99
N CYS A 150 5.42 -9.39 20.52
CA CYS A 150 4.76 -10.42 21.33
C CYS A 150 3.40 -10.85 20.80
N TRP A 151 2.69 -10.00 20.05
CA TRP A 151 1.36 -10.31 19.53
C TRP A 151 1.03 -9.50 18.27
N PRO A 152 0.34 -10.07 17.25
CA PRO A 152 -0.17 -9.30 16.11
C PRO A 152 -1.17 -8.23 16.56
N ALA A 153 -0.79 -6.96 16.43
CA ALA A 153 -1.64 -5.82 16.78
C ALA A 153 -2.57 -5.41 15.65
N VAL A 154 -2.03 -5.41 14.44
CA VAL A 154 -2.75 -5.09 13.20
C VAL A 154 -2.46 -6.19 12.21
N VAL A 155 -3.50 -6.82 11.70
CA VAL A 155 -3.43 -7.78 10.59
C VAL A 155 -4.17 -7.17 9.41
N VAL A 156 -3.48 -6.99 8.31
CA VAL A 156 -4.00 -6.39 7.07
C VAL A 156 -4.11 -7.48 6.02
N ASP A 157 -5.33 -7.88 5.73
CA ASP A 157 -5.66 -8.88 4.73
C ASP A 157 -6.69 -8.34 3.73
N TYR A 158 -6.94 -9.04 2.67
CA TYR A 158 -7.90 -8.79 1.58
C TYR A 158 -8.86 -7.60 1.79
N THR A 159 -10.01 -7.85 2.45
CA THR A 159 -11.04 -6.82 2.64
C THR A 159 -10.68 -5.78 3.71
N LYS A 160 -9.79 -6.10 4.64
CA LYS A 160 -9.30 -5.10 5.59
C LYS A 160 -8.49 -3.99 4.90
N LYS A 161 -7.85 -4.27 3.77
CA LYS A 161 -7.22 -3.22 2.95
C LYS A 161 -8.23 -2.13 2.57
N THR A 162 -9.49 -2.47 2.27
CA THR A 162 -10.50 -1.47 1.84
C THR A 162 -10.88 -0.48 2.93
N GLN A 163 -10.85 -0.86 4.21
CA GLN A 163 -11.17 0.07 5.30
C GLN A 163 -10.21 1.28 5.33
N PHE A 164 -8.95 1.07 4.91
CA PHE A 164 -7.95 2.15 4.90
C PHE A 164 -8.21 3.16 3.80
N LEU A 165 -8.81 2.75 2.68
CA LEU A 165 -9.27 3.71 1.65
C LEU A 165 -10.31 4.66 2.23
N PHE A 166 -11.28 4.15 3.01
CA PHE A 166 -12.29 5.00 3.67
C PHE A 166 -11.68 5.87 4.76
N LYS A 167 -10.65 5.40 5.48
CA LYS A 167 -9.92 6.22 6.45
C LYS A 167 -9.19 7.37 5.75
N ILE A 168 -8.50 7.10 4.64
CA ILE A 168 -7.82 8.11 3.82
C ILE A 168 -8.87 9.11 3.28
N SER A 169 -9.97 8.60 2.72
CA SER A 169 -11.04 9.41 2.17
C SER A 169 -11.57 10.45 3.17
N LYS A 170 -11.81 10.02 4.40
CA LYS A 170 -12.33 10.86 5.48
C LYS A 170 -11.26 11.66 6.24
N GLY A 171 -9.98 11.47 5.95
CA GLY A 171 -8.88 12.11 6.69
C GLY A 171 -8.73 11.62 8.13
N ILE A 172 -9.24 10.42 8.45
CA ILE A 172 -9.21 9.81 9.79
C ILE A 172 -8.15 8.71 9.79
N LEU A 173 -6.88 9.11 9.90
CA LEU A 173 -5.75 8.23 9.61
C LEU A 173 -5.40 7.25 10.74
N GLU A 174 -5.90 7.45 11.95
CA GLU A 174 -5.59 6.58 13.09
C GLU A 174 -6.26 5.21 12.97
N VAL A 175 -5.47 4.12 13.04
CA VAL A 175 -5.99 2.74 12.97
C VAL A 175 -6.99 2.47 14.09
N SER A 176 -6.70 2.96 15.31
CA SER A 176 -7.53 2.76 16.51
C SER A 176 -8.85 3.53 16.50
N ASP A 177 -8.98 4.55 15.65
CA ASP A 177 -10.23 5.31 15.55
C ASP A 177 -11.31 4.49 14.85
N LYS A 178 -12.23 3.98 15.63
CA LYS A 178 -13.38 3.18 15.19
C LYS A 178 -14.69 3.96 15.18
N VAL A 179 -14.72 5.14 15.76
CA VAL A 179 -15.93 5.97 15.88
C VAL A 179 -16.08 6.88 14.68
N ARG A 180 -15.16 7.81 14.49
CA ARG A 180 -15.25 8.82 13.43
C ARG A 180 -15.27 8.22 12.02
N VAL A 181 -14.58 7.08 11.80
CA VAL A 181 -14.59 6.41 10.49
C VAL A 181 -15.99 5.96 10.06
N ASN A 182 -16.88 5.66 11.04
CA ASN A 182 -18.25 5.21 10.80
C ASN A 182 -19.28 6.36 10.80
N GLU A 183 -18.89 7.58 11.23
CA GLU A 183 -19.76 8.75 11.16
C GLU A 183 -20.06 9.09 9.69
N TYR A 184 -21.30 9.54 9.45
CA TYR A 184 -21.67 10.03 8.11
C TYR A 184 -20.87 11.29 7.77
N MET A 185 -20.23 11.29 6.60
CA MET A 185 -19.53 12.42 6.03
C MET A 185 -19.89 12.49 4.54
N PRO A 186 -20.56 13.58 4.11
CA PRO A 186 -20.87 13.81 2.70
C PRO A 186 -19.60 13.73 1.83
N GLU A 187 -19.75 13.35 0.56
CA GLU A 187 -18.59 13.19 -0.32
C GLU A 187 -17.85 14.50 -0.56
N GLU A 188 -18.56 15.58 -0.69
CA GLU A 188 -18.05 16.95 -0.86
C GLU A 188 -17.26 17.48 0.35
N GLU A 189 -17.47 16.90 1.54
CA GLU A 189 -16.71 17.23 2.76
C GLU A 189 -15.47 16.38 2.96
N ARG A 190 -15.32 15.30 2.19
CA ARG A 190 -14.17 14.39 2.33
C ARG A 190 -12.90 15.05 1.84
N PRO A 191 -11.82 15.03 2.63
CA PRO A 191 -10.51 15.53 2.21
C PRO A 191 -10.02 14.93 0.90
N VAL A 192 -10.24 13.61 0.72
CA VAL A 192 -9.87 12.87 -0.49
C VAL A 192 -11.01 11.90 -0.85
N PRO A 193 -12.02 12.30 -1.61
CA PRO A 193 -13.05 11.39 -2.10
C PRO A 193 -12.43 10.34 -3.03
N LEU A 194 -13.15 9.23 -3.28
CA LEU A 194 -12.60 8.07 -3.99
C LEU A 194 -12.23 8.37 -5.44
N ASP A 195 -12.90 9.32 -6.09
CA ASP A 195 -12.59 9.79 -7.45
C ASP A 195 -11.23 10.48 -7.57
N ARG A 196 -10.68 10.96 -6.45
CA ARG A 196 -9.33 11.52 -6.33
C ARG A 196 -8.32 10.53 -5.70
N MET A 197 -8.58 9.22 -5.82
CA MET A 197 -7.64 8.18 -5.42
C MET A 197 -7.06 7.44 -6.61
N ILE A 198 -5.78 7.08 -6.49
CA ILE A 198 -5.09 6.17 -7.41
C ILE A 198 -4.55 5.01 -6.57
N TYR A 199 -4.94 3.78 -6.90
CA TYR A 199 -4.50 2.57 -6.20
C TYR A 199 -3.58 1.73 -7.07
N PHE A 200 -2.46 1.29 -6.50
CA PHE A 200 -1.47 0.42 -7.14
C PHE A 200 -1.36 -0.88 -6.35
N GLY A 201 -1.47 -2.02 -7.02
CA GLY A 201 -1.30 -3.33 -6.42
C GLY A 201 -0.96 -4.38 -7.46
N ASP A 202 -0.44 -5.53 -7.03
CA ASP A 202 0.08 -6.58 -7.92
C ASP A 202 -0.76 -7.85 -7.93
N GLY A 203 -1.70 -8.00 -6.99
CA GLY A 203 -2.27 -9.30 -6.72
C GLY A 203 -3.71 -9.35 -6.23
N GLU A 204 -4.10 -10.58 -5.89
CA GLU A 204 -5.46 -10.91 -5.49
C GLU A 204 -5.91 -10.19 -4.22
N THR A 205 -4.97 -9.91 -3.30
CA THR A 205 -5.25 -9.20 -2.06
C THR A 205 -5.68 -7.75 -2.28
N ASP A 206 -5.34 -7.18 -3.45
CA ASP A 206 -5.62 -5.79 -3.82
C ASP A 206 -6.91 -5.61 -4.60
N VAL A 207 -7.44 -6.69 -5.19
CA VAL A 207 -8.65 -6.62 -6.03
C VAL A 207 -9.82 -5.91 -5.36
N PRO A 208 -10.13 -6.11 -4.06
CA PRO A 208 -11.18 -5.35 -3.38
C PRO A 208 -10.92 -3.85 -3.39
N CYS A 209 -9.68 -3.42 -3.15
CA CYS A 209 -9.27 -2.01 -3.17
C CYS A 209 -9.35 -1.42 -4.58
N MET A 210 -8.79 -2.12 -5.57
CA MET A 210 -8.81 -1.72 -6.98
C MET A 210 -10.24 -1.48 -7.46
N ARG A 211 -11.15 -2.42 -7.16
CA ARG A 211 -12.57 -2.31 -7.51
C ARG A 211 -13.26 -1.17 -6.78
N THR A 212 -12.98 -0.97 -5.50
CA THR A 212 -13.58 0.09 -4.69
C THR A 212 -13.19 1.46 -5.24
N VAL A 213 -11.90 1.68 -5.51
CA VAL A 213 -11.42 2.95 -6.07
C VAL A 213 -12.00 3.19 -7.46
N LYS A 214 -11.94 2.19 -8.36
CA LYS A 214 -12.51 2.29 -9.70
C LYS A 214 -14.02 2.58 -9.68
N ALA A 215 -14.78 1.88 -8.85
CA ALA A 215 -16.22 2.08 -8.71
C ALA A 215 -16.57 3.46 -8.14
N GLY A 216 -15.68 4.04 -7.33
CA GLY A 216 -15.81 5.39 -6.78
C GLY A 216 -15.31 6.50 -7.74
N GLY A 217 -15.01 6.19 -9.00
CA GLY A 217 -14.56 7.18 -10.00
C GLY A 217 -13.05 7.43 -10.04
N GLY A 218 -12.28 6.83 -9.13
CA GLY A 218 -10.82 6.88 -9.12
C GLY A 218 -10.17 5.89 -10.08
N TYR A 219 -8.86 5.71 -9.96
CA TYR A 219 -8.08 4.89 -10.87
C TYR A 219 -7.33 3.79 -10.15
N SER A 220 -7.24 2.61 -10.76
CA SER A 220 -6.50 1.48 -10.22
C SER A 220 -5.59 0.85 -11.26
N PHE A 221 -4.40 0.46 -10.80
CA PHE A 221 -3.35 -0.17 -11.58
C PHE A 221 -3.10 -1.58 -11.04
N ALA A 222 -3.17 -2.58 -11.93
CA ALA A 222 -2.59 -3.88 -11.70
C ALA A 222 -1.13 -3.84 -12.17
N VAL A 223 -0.21 -3.84 -11.20
CA VAL A 223 1.24 -3.76 -11.45
C VAL A 223 1.81 -5.16 -11.60
N TYR A 224 2.78 -5.36 -12.50
CA TYR A 224 3.44 -6.65 -12.67
C TYR A 224 4.93 -6.50 -12.89
N GLY A 225 5.72 -7.32 -12.16
CA GLY A 225 7.18 -7.36 -12.27
C GLY A 225 7.72 -8.58 -13.04
N ASN A 226 6.84 -9.47 -13.51
CA ASN A 226 7.22 -10.66 -14.27
C ASN A 226 6.05 -11.19 -15.11
N GLU A 227 6.35 -12.15 -16.03
CA GLU A 227 5.35 -12.71 -16.97
C GLU A 227 4.16 -13.40 -16.27
N LYS A 228 4.38 -14.07 -15.12
CA LYS A 228 3.28 -14.70 -14.37
C LYS A 228 2.30 -13.66 -13.85
N LYS A 229 2.80 -12.59 -13.24
CA LYS A 229 1.99 -11.47 -12.75
C LYS A 229 1.38 -10.67 -13.89
N GLN A 230 2.05 -10.55 -15.03
CA GLN A 230 1.50 -9.91 -16.23
C GLN A 230 0.20 -10.59 -16.69
N LYS A 231 0.15 -11.92 -16.70
CA LYS A 231 -1.08 -12.66 -17.07
C LYS A 231 -2.23 -12.34 -16.13
N VAL A 232 -1.97 -12.27 -14.81
CA VAL A 232 -2.96 -11.90 -13.80
C VAL A 232 -3.44 -10.46 -14.01
N ALA A 233 -2.51 -9.51 -14.22
CA ALA A 233 -2.85 -8.11 -14.46
C ALA A 233 -3.70 -7.91 -15.72
N GLN A 234 -3.37 -8.60 -16.81
CA GLN A 234 -4.15 -8.58 -18.06
C GLN A 234 -5.54 -9.21 -17.86
N GLN A 235 -5.65 -10.27 -17.09
CA GLN A 235 -6.95 -10.85 -16.73
C GLN A 235 -7.80 -9.84 -15.95
N LEU A 236 -7.27 -9.20 -14.92
CA LEU A 236 -7.98 -8.18 -14.13
C LEU A 236 -8.45 -7.01 -15.02
N LEU A 237 -7.63 -6.61 -15.99
CA LEU A 237 -7.98 -5.58 -16.95
C LEU A 237 -9.13 -6.03 -17.85
N SER A 238 -9.05 -7.24 -18.43
CA SER A 238 -10.08 -7.79 -19.32
C SER A 238 -11.42 -8.03 -18.62
N GLU A 239 -11.38 -8.36 -17.32
CA GLU A 239 -12.56 -8.51 -16.46
C GLU A 239 -13.13 -7.14 -15.99
N GLY A 240 -12.51 -6.04 -16.36
CA GLY A 240 -12.93 -4.69 -15.98
C GLY A 240 -12.73 -4.35 -14.50
N ARG A 241 -11.88 -5.12 -13.79
CA ARG A 241 -11.64 -4.92 -12.35
C ARG A 241 -10.67 -3.77 -12.06
N VAL A 242 -9.78 -3.45 -13.01
CA VAL A 242 -8.83 -2.35 -12.93
C VAL A 242 -8.95 -1.41 -14.13
N ASN A 243 -8.33 -0.24 -14.06
CA ASN A 243 -8.28 0.69 -15.18
C ASN A 243 -7.08 0.41 -16.08
N PHE A 244 -5.94 0.02 -15.48
CA PHE A 244 -4.69 -0.17 -16.20
C PHE A 244 -3.96 -1.42 -15.70
N ALA A 245 -3.19 -2.05 -16.59
CA ALA A 245 -2.23 -3.10 -16.29
C ALA A 245 -0.86 -2.63 -16.80
N CYS A 246 0.09 -2.40 -15.88
CA CYS A 246 1.39 -1.79 -16.19
C CYS A 246 2.53 -2.62 -15.61
N GLU A 247 3.65 -2.64 -16.32
CA GLU A 247 4.91 -3.13 -15.77
C GLU A 247 5.34 -2.29 -14.56
N ALA A 248 6.06 -2.91 -13.62
CA ALA A 248 6.61 -2.25 -12.43
C ALA A 248 7.84 -1.39 -12.81
N ASP A 249 7.61 -0.46 -13.73
CA ASP A 249 8.57 0.55 -14.17
C ASP A 249 8.08 1.94 -13.75
N TYR A 250 8.73 2.50 -12.73
CA TYR A 250 8.45 3.82 -12.13
C TYR A 250 9.35 4.91 -12.68
N THR A 251 10.12 4.65 -13.74
CA THR A 251 10.98 5.64 -14.39
C THR A 251 10.16 6.73 -15.09
N GLN A 252 10.82 7.81 -15.50
CA GLN A 252 10.17 8.92 -16.21
C GLN A 252 9.62 8.50 -17.59
N GLU A 253 10.25 7.53 -18.22
CA GLU A 253 9.90 6.99 -19.53
C GLU A 253 8.82 5.89 -19.45
N GLY A 254 8.54 5.39 -18.24
CA GLY A 254 7.57 4.33 -18.00
C GLY A 254 6.13 4.76 -18.32
N ASP A 255 5.33 3.80 -18.81
CA ASP A 255 3.91 4.04 -19.11
C ASP A 255 3.13 4.50 -17.86
N MET A 256 3.50 4.00 -16.69
CA MET A 256 2.86 4.35 -15.42
C MET A 256 3.00 5.84 -15.13
N MET A 257 4.21 6.42 -15.30
CA MET A 257 4.46 7.85 -15.13
C MET A 257 3.60 8.68 -16.09
N ARG A 258 3.55 8.30 -17.35
CA ARG A 258 2.75 8.99 -18.37
C ARG A 258 1.26 8.99 -18.03
N ILE A 259 0.72 7.83 -17.63
CA ILE A 259 -0.70 7.68 -17.28
C ILE A 259 -1.04 8.48 -16.03
N VAL A 260 -0.21 8.41 -15.00
CA VAL A 260 -0.44 9.15 -13.73
C VAL A 260 -0.45 10.65 -13.96
N LYS A 261 0.45 11.20 -14.79
CA LYS A 261 0.42 12.64 -15.16
C LYS A 261 -0.93 13.03 -15.78
N HIS A 262 -1.46 12.23 -16.71
CA HIS A 262 -2.78 12.51 -17.31
C HIS A 262 -3.93 12.42 -16.30
N ILE A 263 -3.85 11.51 -15.33
CA ILE A 263 -4.85 11.44 -14.25
C ILE A 263 -4.79 12.70 -13.38
N LEU A 264 -3.60 13.19 -13.06
CA LEU A 264 -3.42 14.44 -12.30
C LEU A 264 -3.92 15.66 -13.08
N ASP A 265 -3.66 15.74 -14.39
CA ASP A 265 -4.20 16.79 -15.26
C ASP A 265 -5.72 16.79 -15.29
N LYS A 266 -6.33 15.60 -15.39
CA LYS A 266 -7.78 15.45 -15.31
C LYS A 266 -8.30 15.89 -13.94
N ALA A 267 -7.69 15.45 -12.85
CA ALA A 267 -8.13 15.86 -11.49
C ALA A 267 -8.07 17.38 -11.29
N LYS A 268 -7.07 18.08 -11.89
CA LYS A 268 -7.01 19.54 -11.92
C LYS A 268 -8.20 20.14 -12.68
N ALA A 269 -8.52 19.60 -13.85
CA ALA A 269 -9.62 20.11 -14.67
C ALA A 269 -10.98 19.89 -14.00
N ASP A 270 -11.21 18.71 -13.44
CA ASP A 270 -12.43 18.38 -12.69
C ASP A 270 -12.60 19.33 -11.49
N TYR A 271 -11.54 19.54 -10.70
CA TYR A 271 -11.58 20.48 -9.58
C TYR A 271 -11.90 21.92 -10.00
N ALA A 272 -11.36 22.37 -11.14
CA ALA A 272 -11.69 23.70 -11.65
C ALA A 272 -13.16 23.84 -12.05
N LEU A 273 -13.76 22.79 -12.62
CA LEU A 273 -15.19 22.76 -12.95
C LEU A 273 -16.05 22.77 -11.69
N ASP A 274 -15.72 21.96 -10.66
CA ASP A 274 -16.41 21.93 -9.37
C ASP A 274 -16.44 23.34 -8.71
N GLN A 275 -15.36 24.13 -8.83
CA GLN A 275 -15.32 25.49 -8.31
C GLN A 275 -16.31 26.42 -9.04
N ILE A 276 -16.39 26.30 -10.37
CA ILE A 276 -17.33 27.12 -11.19
C ILE A 276 -18.79 26.80 -10.87
N GLU A 277 -19.10 25.50 -10.62
CA GLU A 277 -20.45 25.08 -10.25
C GLU A 277 -20.87 25.59 -8.87
N GLN A 278 -19.94 25.67 -7.92
CA GLN A 278 -20.20 26.16 -6.56
C GLN A 278 -20.33 27.70 -6.46
N GLU A 279 -19.92 28.44 -7.49
CA GLU A 279 -20.06 29.90 -7.56
C GLU A 279 -21.44 30.33 -8.06
N LYS A 280 -22.28 29.41 -8.52
CA LYS A 280 -23.67 29.66 -8.99
C LYS A 280 -24.70 29.43 -7.89
#